data_9039151d59594b1013812fe6fac23bc1
#
_entry.id   9039151d59594b1013812fe6fac23bc1
#
_cell.length_a   1.000
_cell.length_b   1.000
_cell.length_c   1.000
_cell.angle_alpha   90.00
_cell.angle_beta   90.00
_cell.angle_gamma   90.00
#
_symmetry.space_group_name_H-M   'P 1'
#
loop_
_entity.id
_entity.type
_entity.pdbx_description
1 polymer ?
#
loop_
_entity_poly.entity_id
_entity_poly.type
_entity_poly.pdbx_seq_one_letter_code
_entity_poly.pdbx_strand_id
1 'polypeptide(L)'
;MSKLLLGGHMSIAGGFDKAVERGESINCTVIQIFTRSNRQWKAKKLTEKDVESFRGALKGSSVRSVIAHMPYLINIGSPDTKVRHASISVLKEELKRCYNLGIKYLVLHPGSHLGQGEEKCMDLIAKGINSALKATKVNTIILLENMAGQGTNVGHTFEQLGYIIKKIENHKQIGVCFDTCHAFAAGYDFRTLKTYEALWKKVSKTVGLRKIKAIHVNDSKRELGSRVDRHENIGKGKLGLEAFRLLFNDKRFFNIPKVLETPKPTLELYAKNMAVIRQLLSPKTKKLLGIAS
;
A
#
# COMPACT_ATOMS: atom_id res chain seq x y z
N MET A 1 7.79 20.34 12.86
CA MET A 1 7.43 19.58 11.62
C MET A 1 6.20 18.73 11.88
N SER A 2 5.23 18.73 10.96
CA SER A 2 4.00 17.93 11.07
C SER A 2 4.30 16.42 11.25
N LYS A 3 3.57 15.79 12.17
CA LYS A 3 3.64 14.32 12.37
C LYS A 3 2.72 13.54 11.42
N LEU A 4 1.94 14.22 10.59
CA LEU A 4 1.06 13.58 9.61
C LEU A 4 1.90 12.88 8.54
N LEU A 5 1.78 11.56 8.47
CA LEU A 5 2.43 10.73 7.46
C LEU A 5 1.50 10.58 6.25
N LEU A 6 1.63 11.49 5.26
CA LEU A 6 0.77 11.57 4.08
C LEU A 6 1.57 11.95 2.84
N GLY A 7 1.24 11.35 1.73
CA GLY A 7 1.82 11.68 0.43
C GLY A 7 1.20 10.91 -0.73
N GLY A 8 1.94 10.68 -1.80
CA GLY A 8 1.45 10.03 -3.00
C GLY A 8 2.45 9.09 -3.64
N HIS A 9 2.01 8.41 -4.70
CA HIS A 9 2.86 7.53 -5.49
C HIS A 9 3.69 8.35 -6.48
N MET A 10 5.02 8.37 -6.30
CA MET A 10 5.95 9.19 -7.08
C MET A 10 6.65 8.39 -8.16
N SER A 11 6.78 9.01 -9.34
CA SER A 11 7.56 8.44 -10.44
C SER A 11 9.06 8.48 -10.14
N ILE A 12 9.76 7.38 -10.44
CA ILE A 12 11.24 7.31 -10.39
C ILE A 12 11.90 7.69 -11.72
N ALA A 13 11.17 8.25 -12.66
CA ALA A 13 11.74 8.71 -13.93
C ALA A 13 12.83 9.75 -13.68
N GLY A 14 14.02 9.51 -14.22
CA GLY A 14 15.19 10.35 -14.01
C GLY A 14 16.06 9.96 -12.80
N GLY A 15 15.58 9.07 -11.91
CA GLY A 15 16.31 8.60 -10.72
C GLY A 15 15.42 8.43 -9.50
N PHE A 16 15.92 7.69 -8.52
CA PHE A 16 15.20 7.50 -7.24
C PHE A 16 15.17 8.80 -6.42
N ASP A 17 16.24 9.59 -6.47
CA ASP A 17 16.32 10.94 -5.90
C ASP A 17 15.22 11.85 -6.43
N LYS A 18 14.91 11.76 -7.73
CA LYS A 18 13.83 12.54 -8.36
C LYS A 18 12.43 12.20 -7.81
N ALA A 19 12.22 10.99 -7.32
CA ALA A 19 10.98 10.67 -6.65
C ALA A 19 10.87 11.39 -5.29
N VAL A 20 11.97 11.52 -4.55
CA VAL A 20 12.03 12.28 -3.30
C VAL A 20 11.76 13.77 -3.55
N GLU A 21 12.45 14.37 -4.54
CA GLU A 21 12.27 15.77 -4.93
C GLU A 21 10.80 16.07 -5.32
N ARG A 22 10.17 15.17 -6.13
CA ARG A 22 8.75 15.29 -6.49
C ARG A 22 7.83 15.25 -5.28
N GLY A 23 8.09 14.33 -4.34
CA GLY A 23 7.30 14.26 -3.11
C GLY A 23 7.47 15.53 -2.25
N GLU A 24 8.69 16.00 -2.10
CA GLU A 24 9.01 17.19 -1.33
C GLU A 24 8.37 18.46 -1.92
N SER A 25 8.38 18.62 -3.25
CA SER A 25 7.82 19.79 -3.95
C SER A 25 6.32 20.01 -3.68
N ILE A 26 5.61 18.96 -3.22
CA ILE A 26 4.20 19.02 -2.84
C ILE A 26 3.95 18.75 -1.35
N ASN A 27 4.99 18.87 -0.52
CA ASN A 27 4.93 18.68 0.94
C ASN A 27 4.47 17.27 1.37
N CYS A 28 4.91 16.22 0.65
CA CYS A 28 4.78 14.85 1.12
C CYS A 28 5.71 14.60 2.31
N THR A 29 5.22 13.84 3.28
CA THR A 29 6.02 13.27 4.36
C THR A 29 6.21 11.76 4.19
N VAL A 30 5.51 11.19 3.25
CA VAL A 30 5.60 9.80 2.79
C VAL A 30 5.52 9.79 1.26
N ILE A 31 6.29 8.93 0.62
CA ILE A 31 6.09 8.63 -0.79
C ILE A 31 6.00 7.11 -1.00
N GLN A 32 5.32 6.70 -2.06
CA GLN A 32 5.38 5.35 -2.58
C GLN A 32 6.07 5.37 -3.94
N ILE A 33 6.81 4.34 -4.26
CA ILE A 33 7.49 4.20 -5.54
C ILE A 33 7.39 2.76 -6.06
N PHE A 34 7.45 2.58 -7.37
CA PHE A 34 7.93 1.34 -7.95
C PHE A 34 9.46 1.40 -7.98
N THR A 35 10.16 0.34 -7.57
CA THR A 35 11.62 0.31 -7.65
C THR A 35 12.13 -0.09 -9.04
N ARG A 36 11.21 -0.43 -9.95
CA ARG A 36 11.41 -0.79 -11.37
C ARG A 36 10.25 -0.32 -12.23
N SER A 37 10.34 -0.50 -13.54
CA SER A 37 9.17 -0.38 -14.42
C SER A 37 8.09 -1.38 -13.99
N ASN A 38 6.86 -0.92 -13.80
CA ASN A 38 5.72 -1.75 -13.45
C ASN A 38 5.16 -2.57 -14.63
N ARG A 39 5.71 -2.37 -15.85
CA ARG A 39 5.30 -3.03 -17.10
C ARG A 39 6.30 -4.03 -17.64
N GLN A 40 7.42 -4.28 -16.94
CA GLN A 40 8.50 -5.13 -17.42
C GLN A 40 8.90 -6.17 -16.37
N TRP A 41 9.14 -7.40 -16.83
CA TRP A 41 9.63 -8.49 -15.98
C TRP A 41 11.09 -8.31 -15.56
N LYS A 42 11.93 -7.77 -16.46
CA LYS A 42 13.35 -7.49 -16.15
C LYS A 42 13.51 -6.07 -15.63
N ALA A 43 14.20 -5.93 -14.51
CA ALA A 43 14.57 -4.64 -13.97
C ALA A 43 15.98 -4.23 -14.43
N LYS A 44 16.19 -2.92 -14.59
CA LYS A 44 17.57 -2.38 -14.65
C LYS A 44 18.27 -2.69 -13.31
N LYS A 45 19.52 -3.07 -13.38
CA LYS A 45 20.35 -3.32 -12.18
C LYS A 45 20.37 -2.04 -11.32
N LEU A 46 20.12 -2.20 -10.03
CA LEU A 46 20.30 -1.14 -9.06
C LEU A 46 21.79 -0.93 -8.82
N THR A 47 22.30 0.28 -9.06
CA THR A 47 23.70 0.63 -8.86
C THR A 47 23.93 1.24 -7.48
N GLU A 48 25.18 1.24 -7.01
CA GLU A 48 25.56 1.95 -5.77
C GLU A 48 25.22 3.44 -5.87
N LYS A 49 25.50 4.06 -7.02
CA LYS A 49 25.14 5.46 -7.28
C LYS A 49 23.64 5.73 -7.12
N ASP A 50 22.76 4.82 -7.61
CA ASP A 50 21.30 4.95 -7.42
C ASP A 50 20.94 4.93 -5.93
N VAL A 51 21.59 4.06 -5.13
CA VAL A 51 21.35 3.95 -3.69
C VAL A 51 21.84 5.18 -2.94
N GLU A 52 23.05 5.65 -3.26
CA GLU A 52 23.65 6.82 -2.62
C GLU A 52 22.86 8.09 -2.91
N SER A 53 22.50 8.35 -4.18
CA SER A 53 21.70 9.53 -4.55
C SER A 53 20.33 9.52 -3.88
N PHE A 54 19.66 8.37 -3.83
CA PHE A 54 18.37 8.22 -3.15
C PHE A 54 18.46 8.48 -1.65
N ARG A 55 19.44 7.86 -0.97
CA ARG A 55 19.66 8.07 0.47
C ARG A 55 20.07 9.48 0.79
N GLY A 56 20.90 10.08 -0.07
CA GLY A 56 21.30 11.50 0.06
C GLY A 56 20.10 12.44 -0.02
N ALA A 57 19.24 12.25 -1.02
CA ALA A 57 18.01 13.02 -1.18
C ALA A 57 17.07 12.88 0.03
N LEU A 58 16.89 11.66 0.56
CA LEU A 58 16.06 11.43 1.74
C LEU A 58 16.60 12.13 2.99
N LYS A 59 17.91 12.14 3.20
CA LYS A 59 18.52 12.70 4.41
C LYS A 59 18.22 14.19 4.60
N GLY A 60 18.11 14.93 3.50
CA GLY A 60 17.81 16.38 3.52
C GLY A 60 16.34 16.75 3.39
N SER A 61 15.45 15.79 3.15
CA SER A 61 14.05 16.02 2.74
C SER A 61 13.06 15.99 3.91
N SER A 62 11.84 16.48 3.62
CA SER A 62 10.67 16.32 4.50
C SER A 62 10.09 14.91 4.49
N VAL A 63 10.50 14.06 3.53
CA VAL A 63 10.01 12.68 3.36
C VAL A 63 10.63 11.79 4.45
N ARG A 64 9.80 11.24 5.31
CA ARG A 64 10.19 10.44 6.48
C ARG A 64 10.03 8.94 6.27
N SER A 65 9.23 8.54 5.30
CA SER A 65 8.97 7.14 4.98
C SER A 65 8.81 6.95 3.49
N VAL A 66 9.42 5.89 2.98
CA VAL A 66 9.21 5.43 1.61
C VAL A 66 8.64 4.03 1.65
N ILE A 67 7.62 3.79 0.84
CA ILE A 67 6.99 2.50 0.62
C ILE A 67 7.30 2.09 -0.81
N ALA A 68 7.66 0.84 -1.04
CA ALA A 68 7.72 0.29 -2.38
C ALA A 68 6.44 -0.49 -2.70
N HIS A 69 6.07 -0.52 -3.96
CA HIS A 69 4.98 -1.34 -4.45
C HIS A 69 5.49 -2.33 -5.49
N MET A 70 4.99 -3.57 -5.45
CA MET A 70 5.30 -4.58 -6.46
C MET A 70 4.70 -4.22 -7.83
N PRO A 71 5.36 -4.59 -8.94
CA PRO A 71 4.77 -4.45 -10.27
C PRO A 71 3.45 -5.23 -10.40
N TYR A 72 2.50 -4.71 -11.18
CA TYR A 72 1.19 -5.36 -11.38
C TYR A 72 1.23 -6.66 -12.19
N LEU A 73 2.36 -6.95 -12.88
CA LEU A 73 2.51 -8.12 -13.75
C LEU A 73 2.57 -9.46 -13.00
N ILE A 74 2.88 -9.43 -11.71
CA ILE A 74 3.15 -10.64 -10.95
C ILE A 74 1.86 -11.30 -10.43
N ASN A 75 1.86 -12.62 -10.39
CA ASN A 75 0.85 -13.42 -9.71
C ASN A 75 1.51 -14.63 -9.03
N ILE A 76 1.84 -14.46 -7.74
CA ILE A 76 2.50 -15.50 -6.93
C ILE A 76 1.57 -16.71 -6.71
N GLY A 77 0.25 -16.49 -6.75
CA GLY A 77 -0.77 -17.52 -6.63
C GLY A 77 -1.16 -18.18 -7.97
N SER A 78 -0.49 -17.88 -9.07
CA SER A 78 -0.86 -18.39 -10.40
C SER A 78 -0.87 -19.93 -10.47
N PRO A 79 -1.90 -20.54 -11.14
CA PRO A 79 -1.86 -21.96 -11.49
C PRO A 79 -0.74 -22.29 -12.48
N ASP A 80 -0.41 -21.34 -13.37
CA ASP A 80 0.73 -21.49 -14.27
C ASP A 80 2.05 -21.44 -13.50
N THR A 81 2.77 -22.55 -13.52
CA THR A 81 4.03 -22.73 -12.78
C THR A 81 5.13 -21.78 -13.27
N LYS A 82 5.18 -21.47 -14.57
CA LYS A 82 6.17 -20.55 -15.14
C LYS A 82 5.93 -19.13 -14.64
N VAL A 83 4.68 -18.65 -14.72
CA VAL A 83 4.26 -17.33 -14.22
C VAL A 83 4.51 -17.23 -12.72
N ARG A 84 4.15 -18.26 -11.96
CA ARG A 84 4.34 -18.30 -10.51
C ARG A 84 5.82 -18.21 -10.13
N HIS A 85 6.70 -19.03 -10.75
CA HIS A 85 8.14 -18.99 -10.48
C HIS A 85 8.77 -17.65 -10.88
N ALA A 86 8.41 -17.09 -12.02
CA ALA A 86 8.84 -15.76 -12.44
C ALA A 86 8.40 -14.70 -11.42
N SER A 87 7.16 -14.77 -10.95
CA SER A 87 6.62 -13.84 -9.94
C SER A 87 7.38 -13.91 -8.60
N ILE A 88 7.70 -15.14 -8.14
CA ILE A 88 8.50 -15.35 -6.92
C ILE A 88 9.94 -14.83 -7.11
N SER A 89 10.51 -14.99 -8.31
CA SER A 89 11.84 -14.44 -8.62
C SER A 89 11.84 -12.91 -8.56
N VAL A 90 10.81 -12.27 -9.12
CA VAL A 90 10.64 -10.82 -9.04
C VAL A 90 10.45 -10.36 -7.58
N LEU A 91 9.66 -11.09 -6.78
CA LEU A 91 9.52 -10.76 -5.35
C LEU A 91 10.87 -10.81 -4.60
N LYS A 92 11.69 -11.85 -4.86
CA LYS A 92 13.04 -11.96 -4.27
C LYS A 92 13.93 -10.78 -4.66
N GLU A 93 13.86 -10.36 -5.91
CA GLU A 93 14.61 -9.21 -6.40
C GLU A 93 14.13 -7.91 -5.75
N GLU A 94 12.81 -7.68 -5.69
CA GLU A 94 12.24 -6.48 -5.06
C GLU A 94 12.55 -6.39 -3.56
N LEU A 95 12.53 -7.49 -2.83
CA LEU A 95 12.94 -7.53 -1.43
C LEU A 95 14.39 -7.06 -1.25
N LYS A 96 15.32 -7.53 -2.11
CA LYS A 96 16.73 -7.09 -2.10
C LYS A 96 16.87 -5.61 -2.50
N ARG A 97 16.12 -5.14 -3.51
CA ARG A 97 16.13 -3.74 -3.93
C ARG A 97 15.64 -2.82 -2.81
N CYS A 98 14.53 -3.18 -2.17
CA CYS A 98 14.02 -2.45 -1.00
C CYS A 98 15.05 -2.38 0.12
N TYR A 99 15.68 -3.51 0.45
CA TYR A 99 16.73 -3.57 1.46
C TYR A 99 17.91 -2.65 1.13
N ASN A 100 18.41 -2.69 -0.09
CA ASN A 100 19.54 -1.86 -0.53
C ASN A 100 19.18 -0.36 -0.52
N LEU A 101 17.95 0.02 -0.89
CA LEU A 101 17.45 1.39 -0.82
C LEU A 101 17.09 1.83 0.60
N GLY A 102 17.07 0.93 1.59
CA GLY A 102 16.63 1.24 2.96
C GLY A 102 15.11 1.36 3.10
N ILE A 103 14.34 0.79 2.18
CA ILE A 103 12.88 0.81 2.18
C ILE A 103 12.37 -0.35 3.03
N LYS A 104 11.59 -0.01 4.05
CA LYS A 104 11.10 -0.97 5.05
C LYS A 104 9.91 -1.80 4.57
N TYR A 105 9.02 -1.22 3.76
CA TYR A 105 7.73 -1.80 3.37
C TYR A 105 7.64 -2.01 1.88
N LEU A 106 7.19 -3.21 1.49
CA LEU A 106 6.91 -3.59 0.10
C LEU A 106 5.46 -4.05 0.01
N VAL A 107 4.61 -3.26 -0.65
CA VAL A 107 3.20 -3.60 -0.89
C VAL A 107 3.11 -4.64 -2.00
N LEU A 108 2.25 -5.61 -1.80
CA LEU A 108 2.03 -6.74 -2.69
C LEU A 108 0.53 -7.02 -2.83
N HIS A 109 0.00 -6.94 -4.05
CA HIS A 109 -1.29 -7.57 -4.36
C HIS A 109 -1.16 -9.08 -4.17
N PRO A 110 -2.03 -9.74 -3.39
CA PRO A 110 -1.88 -11.17 -3.12
C PRO A 110 -1.79 -12.01 -4.38
N GLY A 111 -2.71 -11.81 -5.33
CA GLY A 111 -2.74 -12.50 -6.62
C GLY A 111 -4.15 -12.90 -7.05
N SER A 112 -4.23 -13.71 -8.11
CA SER A 112 -5.48 -14.15 -8.73
C SER A 112 -5.49 -15.65 -8.91
N HIS A 113 -6.63 -16.30 -8.60
CA HIS A 113 -6.74 -17.75 -8.63
C HIS A 113 -6.96 -18.33 -10.04
N LEU A 114 -7.39 -17.53 -11.00
CA LEU A 114 -7.55 -17.91 -12.41
C LEU A 114 -8.26 -19.28 -12.62
N GLY A 115 -9.31 -19.54 -11.85
CA GLY A 115 -10.10 -20.76 -11.94
C GLY A 115 -9.66 -21.94 -11.07
N GLN A 116 -8.46 -21.93 -10.46
CA GLN A 116 -7.97 -23.06 -9.62
C GLN A 116 -8.58 -23.12 -8.21
N GLY A 117 -9.38 -22.12 -7.82
CA GLY A 117 -9.95 -21.98 -6.48
C GLY A 117 -9.13 -21.06 -5.56
N GLU A 118 -9.83 -20.35 -4.67
CA GLU A 118 -9.23 -19.35 -3.77
C GLU A 118 -8.25 -19.97 -2.78
N GLU A 119 -8.63 -21.06 -2.12
CA GLU A 119 -7.80 -21.69 -1.07
C GLU A 119 -6.46 -22.15 -1.63
N LYS A 120 -6.47 -22.85 -2.78
CA LYS A 120 -5.24 -23.29 -3.45
C LYS A 120 -4.36 -22.11 -3.85
N CYS A 121 -4.98 -21.03 -4.34
CA CYS A 121 -4.27 -19.80 -4.67
C CYS A 121 -3.59 -19.19 -3.43
N MET A 122 -4.31 -19.06 -2.31
CA MET A 122 -3.79 -18.51 -1.06
C MET A 122 -2.65 -19.37 -0.50
N ASP A 123 -2.74 -20.69 -0.64
CA ASP A 123 -1.64 -21.61 -0.25
C ASP A 123 -0.38 -21.39 -1.08
N LEU A 124 -0.53 -21.23 -2.39
CA LEU A 124 0.59 -20.95 -3.28
C LEU A 124 1.23 -19.59 -2.96
N ILE A 125 0.42 -18.57 -2.64
CA ILE A 125 0.89 -17.25 -2.22
C ILE A 125 1.73 -17.37 -0.95
N ALA A 126 1.22 -18.05 0.07
CA ALA A 126 1.94 -18.23 1.33
C ALA A 126 3.26 -18.98 1.14
N LYS A 127 3.26 -20.08 0.36
CA LYS A 127 4.47 -20.84 0.01
C LYS A 127 5.48 -19.96 -0.75
N GLY A 128 5.02 -19.17 -1.70
CA GLY A 128 5.87 -18.27 -2.50
C GLY A 128 6.52 -17.21 -1.64
N ILE A 129 5.76 -16.56 -0.74
CA ILE A 129 6.28 -15.56 0.20
C ILE A 129 7.31 -16.18 1.14
N ASN A 130 7.02 -17.33 1.76
CA ASN A 130 7.95 -18.04 2.64
C ASN A 130 9.27 -18.37 1.90
N SER A 131 9.17 -18.89 0.67
CA SER A 131 10.34 -19.16 -0.17
C SER A 131 11.16 -17.89 -0.45
N ALA A 132 10.50 -16.76 -0.72
CA ALA A 132 11.19 -15.50 -1.01
C ALA A 132 11.89 -14.95 0.24
N LEU A 133 11.22 -14.91 1.38
CA LEU A 133 11.79 -14.43 2.65
C LEU A 133 12.98 -15.28 3.10
N LYS A 134 12.85 -16.60 3.03
CA LYS A 134 13.94 -17.55 3.38
C LYS A 134 15.16 -17.37 2.49
N ALA A 135 14.96 -17.16 1.20
CA ALA A 135 16.04 -17.04 0.23
C ALA A 135 16.78 -15.69 0.28
N THR A 136 16.09 -14.60 0.67
CA THR A 136 16.68 -13.26 0.63
C THR A 136 17.36 -12.84 1.92
N LYS A 137 16.86 -13.32 3.07
CA LYS A 137 17.35 -13.01 4.42
C LYS A 137 17.47 -11.50 4.71
N VAL A 138 16.59 -10.69 4.09
CA VAL A 138 16.51 -9.25 4.30
C VAL A 138 15.43 -8.93 5.35
N ASN A 139 15.41 -7.69 5.86
CA ASN A 139 14.45 -7.27 6.89
C ASN A 139 13.27 -6.45 6.34
N THR A 140 13.11 -6.37 5.02
CA THR A 140 11.95 -5.74 4.37
C THR A 140 10.67 -6.49 4.73
N ILE A 141 9.62 -5.76 5.04
CA ILE A 141 8.32 -6.30 5.44
C ILE A 141 7.39 -6.27 4.23
N ILE A 142 6.83 -7.41 3.86
CA ILE A 142 5.81 -7.51 2.82
C ILE A 142 4.47 -7.07 3.41
N LEU A 143 3.75 -6.20 2.70
CA LEU A 143 2.40 -5.78 3.07
C LEU A 143 1.42 -6.34 2.04
N LEU A 144 0.61 -7.30 2.43
CA LEU A 144 -0.49 -7.77 1.60
C LEU A 144 -1.55 -6.66 1.52
N GLU A 145 -1.91 -6.27 0.32
CA GLU A 145 -2.96 -5.29 0.12
C GLU A 145 -4.34 -5.96 0.07
N ASN A 146 -5.35 -5.37 0.75
CA ASN A 146 -6.71 -5.84 0.53
C ASN A 146 -7.19 -5.41 -0.85
N MET A 147 -7.84 -6.33 -1.57
CA MET A 147 -8.25 -6.15 -2.96
C MET A 147 -9.74 -5.83 -3.06
N ALA A 148 -10.14 -5.25 -4.20
CA ALA A 148 -11.54 -4.96 -4.49
C ALA A 148 -12.40 -6.21 -4.77
N GLY A 149 -11.76 -7.35 -5.09
CA GLY A 149 -12.46 -8.57 -5.49
C GLY A 149 -12.83 -8.59 -6.97
N GLN A 150 -12.15 -7.80 -7.79
CA GLN A 150 -12.34 -7.78 -9.23
C GLN A 150 -11.82 -9.09 -9.86
N GLY A 151 -12.61 -9.68 -10.75
CA GLY A 151 -12.25 -10.92 -11.43
C GLY A 151 -12.01 -12.07 -10.47
N THR A 152 -10.81 -12.64 -10.50
CA THR A 152 -10.39 -13.78 -9.68
C THR A 152 -9.37 -13.42 -8.60
N ASN A 153 -9.29 -12.15 -8.22
CA ASN A 153 -8.36 -11.68 -7.19
C ASN A 153 -8.74 -12.22 -5.81
N VAL A 154 -7.74 -12.72 -5.07
CA VAL A 154 -7.86 -13.08 -3.66
C VAL A 154 -7.37 -11.94 -2.77
N GLY A 155 -7.75 -11.97 -1.49
CA GLY A 155 -7.44 -10.90 -0.55
C GLY A 155 -8.49 -9.79 -0.48
N HIS A 156 -9.65 -9.99 -1.09
CA HIS A 156 -10.78 -9.06 -1.02
C HIS A 156 -11.58 -9.19 0.30
N THR A 157 -11.37 -10.25 1.05
CA THR A 157 -11.85 -10.35 2.43
C THR A 157 -10.67 -10.36 3.41
N PHE A 158 -10.88 -9.83 4.61
CA PHE A 158 -9.85 -9.85 5.66
C PHE A 158 -9.62 -11.27 6.18
N GLU A 159 -10.59 -12.17 6.03
CA GLU A 159 -10.44 -13.59 6.30
C GLU A 159 -9.42 -14.23 5.35
N GLN A 160 -9.45 -13.91 4.06
CA GLN A 160 -8.46 -14.39 3.08
C GLN A 160 -7.06 -13.88 3.42
N LEU A 161 -6.91 -12.59 3.77
CA LEU A 161 -5.63 -12.04 4.21
C LEU A 161 -5.14 -12.72 5.50
N GLY A 162 -6.03 -12.92 6.47
CA GLY A 162 -5.74 -13.63 7.72
C GLY A 162 -5.29 -15.06 7.48
N TYR A 163 -5.93 -15.77 6.53
CA TYR A 163 -5.54 -17.13 6.13
C TYR A 163 -4.12 -17.18 5.58
N ILE A 164 -3.77 -16.26 4.64
CA ILE A 164 -2.42 -16.19 4.09
C ILE A 164 -1.41 -15.85 5.20
N ILE A 165 -1.66 -14.81 6.00
CA ILE A 165 -0.77 -14.36 7.07
C ILE A 165 -0.48 -15.47 8.07
N LYS A 166 -1.49 -16.27 8.43
CA LYS A 166 -1.35 -17.40 9.37
C LYS A 166 -0.37 -18.46 8.87
N LYS A 167 -0.24 -18.62 7.54
CA LYS A 167 0.66 -19.59 6.89
C LYS A 167 2.07 -19.03 6.60
N ILE A 168 2.33 -17.76 6.93
CA ILE A 168 3.67 -17.17 6.80
C ILE A 168 4.49 -17.51 8.04
N GLU A 169 5.64 -18.15 7.85
CA GLU A 169 6.54 -18.59 8.94
C GLU A 169 7.12 -17.39 9.71
N ASN A 170 7.57 -16.37 9.01
CA ASN A 170 8.11 -15.17 9.64
C ASN A 170 7.05 -14.08 9.82
N HIS A 171 6.28 -14.19 10.90
CA HIS A 171 5.22 -13.22 11.22
C HIS A 171 5.70 -11.78 11.45
N LYS A 172 7.01 -11.53 11.65
CA LYS A 172 7.57 -10.18 11.79
C LYS A 172 7.74 -9.49 10.43
N GLN A 173 7.83 -10.27 9.34
CA GLN A 173 8.05 -9.76 7.98
C GLN A 173 6.78 -9.73 7.12
N ILE A 174 5.61 -9.86 7.73
CA ILE A 174 4.32 -9.76 7.02
C ILE A 174 3.38 -8.80 7.73
N GLY A 175 2.76 -7.93 6.97
CA GLY A 175 1.72 -7.00 7.41
C GLY A 175 0.65 -6.82 6.35
N VAL A 176 -0.13 -5.76 6.48
CA VAL A 176 -1.23 -5.41 5.58
C VAL A 176 -1.10 -3.94 5.17
N CYS A 177 -1.31 -3.66 3.90
CA CYS A 177 -1.65 -2.36 3.37
C CYS A 177 -3.18 -2.31 3.24
N PHE A 178 -3.82 -1.36 3.92
CA PHE A 178 -5.26 -1.16 3.81
C PHE A 178 -5.56 -0.15 2.72
N ASP A 179 -6.20 -0.60 1.62
CA ASP A 179 -6.71 0.31 0.61
C ASP A 179 -8.19 0.63 0.84
N THR A 180 -8.51 1.92 0.92
CA THR A 180 -9.86 2.43 1.21
C THR A 180 -10.83 2.19 0.07
N CYS A 181 -10.42 2.36 -1.19
CA CYS A 181 -11.23 2.08 -2.37
C CYS A 181 -11.53 0.59 -2.50
N HIS A 182 -10.50 -0.24 -2.35
CA HIS A 182 -10.63 -1.69 -2.44
C HIS A 182 -11.55 -2.25 -1.34
N ALA A 183 -11.39 -1.79 -0.10
CA ALA A 183 -12.27 -2.20 0.99
C ALA A 183 -13.73 -1.85 0.70
N PHE A 184 -13.99 -0.63 0.22
CA PHE A 184 -15.33 -0.20 -0.15
C PHE A 184 -15.91 -1.00 -1.31
N ALA A 185 -15.14 -1.20 -2.37
CA ALA A 185 -15.53 -2.00 -3.52
C ALA A 185 -15.76 -3.48 -3.15
N ALA A 186 -15.04 -4.01 -2.16
CA ALA A 186 -15.25 -5.36 -1.63
C ALA A 186 -16.50 -5.50 -0.74
N GLY A 187 -17.20 -4.39 -0.42
CA GLY A 187 -18.44 -4.39 0.36
C GLY A 187 -18.29 -3.97 1.82
N TYR A 188 -17.12 -3.50 2.23
CA TYR A 188 -16.93 -2.94 3.56
C TYR A 188 -17.36 -1.47 3.59
N ASP A 189 -18.54 -1.19 4.14
CA ASP A 189 -18.98 0.18 4.38
C ASP A 189 -18.30 0.73 5.64
N PHE A 190 -17.79 1.94 5.56
CA PHE A 190 -17.19 2.66 6.69
C PHE A 190 -17.43 4.18 6.59
N ARG A 191 -18.55 4.56 5.97
CA ARG A 191 -18.98 5.95 5.78
C ARG A 191 -19.64 6.55 7.01
N THR A 192 -20.04 5.74 8.00
CA THR A 192 -20.58 6.20 9.28
C THR A 192 -19.73 5.71 10.43
N LEU A 193 -19.77 6.38 11.59
CA LEU A 193 -19.02 5.93 12.77
C LEU A 193 -19.34 4.48 13.16
N LYS A 194 -20.62 4.09 13.08
CA LYS A 194 -21.07 2.72 13.40
C LYS A 194 -20.42 1.69 12.47
N THR A 195 -20.49 1.92 11.17
CA THR A 195 -19.94 0.99 10.17
C THR A 195 -18.41 1.02 10.17
N TYR A 196 -17.79 2.17 10.41
CA TYR A 196 -16.36 2.34 10.58
C TYR A 196 -15.81 1.49 11.74
N GLU A 197 -16.40 1.59 12.92
CA GLU A 197 -15.97 0.78 14.06
C GLU A 197 -16.24 -0.72 13.85
N ALA A 198 -17.33 -1.09 13.17
CA ALA A 198 -17.60 -2.47 12.79
C ALA A 198 -16.52 -3.04 11.86
N LEU A 199 -16.07 -2.26 10.86
CA LEU A 199 -14.95 -2.63 9.98
C LEU A 199 -13.69 -2.92 10.80
N TRP A 200 -13.27 -1.97 11.65
CA TRP A 200 -12.03 -2.13 12.39
C TRP A 200 -12.09 -3.23 13.45
N LYS A 201 -13.26 -3.50 14.01
CA LYS A 201 -13.50 -4.68 14.86
C LYS A 201 -13.31 -5.98 14.06
N LYS A 202 -13.80 -6.05 12.81
CA LYS A 202 -13.59 -7.19 11.91
C LYS A 202 -12.11 -7.37 11.57
N VAL A 203 -11.44 -6.29 11.13
CA VAL A 203 -9.99 -6.31 10.84
C VAL A 203 -9.19 -6.78 12.05
N SER A 204 -9.54 -6.30 13.25
CA SER A 204 -8.88 -6.71 14.50
C SER A 204 -8.98 -8.20 14.77
N LYS A 205 -10.16 -8.80 14.50
CA LYS A 205 -10.41 -10.23 14.73
C LYS A 205 -9.76 -11.15 13.69
N THR A 206 -9.61 -10.67 12.44
CA THR A 206 -9.12 -11.49 11.33
C THR A 206 -7.61 -11.38 11.14
N VAL A 207 -7.10 -10.16 10.90
CA VAL A 207 -5.66 -9.94 10.64
C VAL A 207 -4.92 -9.31 11.82
N GLY A 208 -5.63 -8.64 12.72
CA GLY A 208 -5.07 -7.89 13.84
C GLY A 208 -4.67 -6.45 13.44
N LEU A 209 -5.12 -5.44 14.21
CA LEU A 209 -4.84 -4.02 13.90
C LEU A 209 -3.35 -3.70 13.80
N ARG A 210 -2.51 -4.37 14.61
CA ARG A 210 -1.05 -4.17 14.59
C ARG A 210 -0.38 -4.62 13.29
N LYS A 211 -1.09 -5.39 12.45
CA LYS A 211 -0.61 -5.80 11.11
C LYS A 211 -0.79 -4.71 10.05
N ILE A 212 -1.68 -3.74 10.27
CA ILE A 212 -1.82 -2.59 9.37
C ILE A 212 -0.56 -1.74 9.48
N LYS A 213 0.21 -1.63 8.40
CA LYS A 213 1.50 -0.91 8.34
C LYS A 213 1.53 0.20 7.31
N ALA A 214 0.59 0.21 6.38
CA ALA A 214 0.38 1.27 5.40
C ALA A 214 -1.10 1.38 5.07
N ILE A 215 -1.51 2.53 4.57
CA ILE A 215 -2.87 2.77 4.09
C ILE A 215 -2.77 3.45 2.72
N HIS A 216 -3.40 2.86 1.70
CA HIS A 216 -3.70 3.55 0.47
C HIS A 216 -5.01 4.32 0.63
N VAL A 217 -4.96 5.60 0.31
CA VAL A 217 -6.06 6.54 0.57
C VAL A 217 -6.65 6.97 -0.76
N ASN A 218 -7.69 6.28 -1.18
CA ASN A 218 -8.35 6.47 -2.47
C ASN A 218 -9.86 6.52 -2.28
N ASP A 219 -10.55 7.48 -2.93
CA ASP A 219 -12.00 7.41 -3.04
C ASP A 219 -12.38 6.38 -4.12
N SER A 220 -13.61 5.95 -4.14
CA SER A 220 -14.09 4.95 -5.10
C SER A 220 -15.02 5.57 -6.13
N LYS A 221 -14.72 5.38 -7.41
CA LYS A 221 -15.62 5.77 -8.49
C LYS A 221 -16.87 4.90 -8.58
N ARG A 222 -16.82 3.70 -7.97
CA ARG A 222 -17.88 2.71 -8.03
C ARG A 222 -18.58 2.56 -6.69
N GLU A 223 -19.78 1.99 -6.73
CA GLU A 223 -20.62 1.79 -5.54
C GLU A 223 -20.04 0.74 -4.58
N LEU A 224 -20.53 0.76 -3.36
CA LEU A 224 -20.24 -0.24 -2.33
C LEU A 224 -20.50 -1.66 -2.86
N GLY A 225 -19.55 -2.57 -2.68
CA GLY A 225 -19.69 -3.96 -3.07
C GLY A 225 -19.65 -4.22 -4.59
N SER A 226 -19.26 -3.22 -5.38
CA SER A 226 -19.18 -3.32 -6.85
C SER A 226 -18.16 -4.34 -7.34
N ARG A 227 -17.17 -4.69 -6.53
CA ARG A 227 -15.99 -5.50 -6.89
C ARG A 227 -15.23 -4.96 -8.10
N VAL A 228 -15.21 -3.64 -8.26
CA VAL A 228 -14.51 -2.97 -9.36
C VAL A 228 -13.50 -2.00 -8.80
N ASP A 229 -12.24 -2.25 -9.10
CA ASP A 229 -11.13 -1.37 -8.73
C ASP A 229 -11.09 -0.16 -9.66
N ARG A 230 -11.61 0.95 -9.19
CA ARG A 230 -11.56 2.25 -9.87
C ARG A 230 -11.47 3.37 -8.83
N HIS A 231 -10.26 3.87 -8.65
CA HIS A 231 -9.96 4.99 -7.76
C HIS A 231 -10.62 6.29 -8.25
N GLU A 232 -10.91 7.18 -7.31
CA GLU A 232 -11.34 8.54 -7.56
C GLU A 232 -10.60 9.51 -6.62
N ASN A 233 -10.63 10.80 -6.93
CA ASN A 233 -10.09 11.86 -6.09
C ASN A 233 -10.89 11.96 -4.79
N ILE A 234 -10.23 12.34 -3.71
CA ILE A 234 -10.80 12.39 -2.37
C ILE A 234 -12.05 13.30 -2.33
N GLY A 235 -13.16 12.72 -1.92
CA GLY A 235 -14.46 13.39 -1.82
C GLY A 235 -15.19 13.56 -3.16
N LYS A 236 -14.69 12.98 -4.23
CA LYS A 236 -15.32 13.00 -5.57
C LYS A 236 -15.95 11.66 -5.95
N GLY A 237 -15.73 10.64 -5.13
CA GLY A 237 -16.26 9.29 -5.33
C GLY A 237 -17.43 8.97 -4.41
N LYS A 238 -17.74 7.68 -4.34
CA LYS A 238 -18.89 7.11 -3.61
C LYS A 238 -18.61 6.81 -2.14
N LEU A 239 -17.34 6.78 -1.75
CA LEU A 239 -16.93 6.65 -0.36
C LEU A 239 -17.17 7.97 0.39
N GLY A 240 -16.84 9.10 -0.21
CA GLY A 240 -17.12 10.43 0.30
C GLY A 240 -16.20 10.87 1.45
N LEU A 241 -16.36 12.14 1.86
CA LEU A 241 -15.44 12.79 2.81
C LEU A 241 -15.51 12.23 4.22
N GLU A 242 -16.66 11.74 4.66
CA GLU A 242 -16.87 11.32 6.05
C GLU A 242 -16.00 10.12 6.42
N ALA A 243 -15.85 9.15 5.52
CA ALA A 243 -14.96 8.01 5.72
C ALA A 243 -13.51 8.44 5.96
N PHE A 244 -13.02 9.41 5.18
CA PHE A 244 -11.70 9.98 5.37
C PHE A 244 -11.59 10.82 6.64
N ARG A 245 -12.63 11.58 6.99
CA ARG A 245 -12.67 12.32 8.24
C ARG A 245 -12.52 11.38 9.45
N LEU A 246 -13.23 10.26 9.46
CA LEU A 246 -13.12 9.24 10.51
C LEU A 246 -11.70 8.67 10.55
N LEU A 247 -11.15 8.24 9.39
CA LEU A 247 -9.85 7.61 9.29
C LEU A 247 -8.70 8.53 9.75
N PHE A 248 -8.71 9.79 9.32
CA PHE A 248 -7.62 10.72 9.61
C PHE A 248 -7.66 11.32 11.02
N ASN A 249 -8.80 11.20 11.72
CA ASN A 249 -8.95 11.59 13.13
C ASN A 249 -8.82 10.42 14.11
N ASP A 250 -8.59 9.21 13.61
CA ASP A 250 -8.42 8.02 14.43
C ASP A 250 -6.95 7.86 14.88
N LYS A 251 -6.73 7.95 16.19
CA LYS A 251 -5.41 7.83 16.80
C LYS A 251 -4.72 6.49 16.55
N ARG A 252 -5.49 5.43 16.28
CA ARG A 252 -4.94 4.10 15.93
C ARG A 252 -4.00 4.14 14.74
N PHE A 253 -4.20 5.12 13.83
CA PHE A 253 -3.51 5.20 12.54
C PHE A 253 -2.60 6.43 12.36
N PHE A 254 -2.40 7.26 13.38
CA PHE A 254 -1.58 8.47 13.25
C PHE A 254 -0.16 8.18 12.79
N ASN A 255 0.46 7.12 13.29
CA ASN A 255 1.83 6.73 12.96
C ASN A 255 1.92 5.77 11.75
N ILE A 256 0.82 5.51 11.06
CA ILE A 256 0.81 4.67 9.88
C ILE A 256 0.94 5.55 8.63
N PRO A 257 1.89 5.26 7.73
CA PRO A 257 2.04 5.99 6.48
C PRO A 257 0.82 5.82 5.57
N LYS A 258 0.40 6.91 4.95
CA LYS A 258 -0.77 7.00 4.08
C LYS A 258 -0.37 7.54 2.72
N VAL A 259 -0.76 6.83 1.67
CA VAL A 259 -0.38 7.14 0.28
C VAL A 259 -1.60 7.26 -0.60
N LEU A 260 -1.65 8.31 -1.38
CA LEU A 260 -2.63 8.52 -2.44
C LEU A 260 -2.21 7.80 -3.71
N GLU A 261 -3.15 7.11 -4.36
CA GLU A 261 -3.02 6.52 -5.69
C GLU A 261 -4.18 6.96 -6.58
N THR A 262 -4.59 8.20 -6.44
CA THR A 262 -5.73 8.78 -7.15
C THR A 262 -5.49 8.82 -8.67
N PRO A 263 -6.57 8.81 -9.50
CA PRO A 263 -6.44 8.71 -10.95
C PRO A 263 -5.74 9.92 -11.56
N LYS A 264 -5.08 9.71 -12.71
CA LYS A 264 -4.30 10.74 -13.43
C LYS A 264 -3.28 11.45 -12.50
N PRO A 265 -2.31 10.74 -11.94
CA PRO A 265 -1.47 11.23 -10.84
C PRO A 265 -0.50 12.31 -11.31
N THR A 266 -0.94 13.57 -11.25
CA THR A 266 -0.06 14.75 -11.36
C THR A 266 0.29 15.25 -9.96
N LEU A 267 1.43 15.92 -9.82
CA LEU A 267 1.83 16.50 -8.53
C LEU A 267 0.77 17.47 -8.01
N GLU A 268 0.17 18.27 -8.89
CA GLU A 268 -0.90 19.20 -8.54
C GLU A 268 -2.14 18.49 -7.99
N LEU A 269 -2.58 17.39 -8.60
CA LEU A 269 -3.75 16.62 -8.13
C LEU A 269 -3.46 15.95 -6.78
N TYR A 270 -2.25 15.42 -6.57
CA TYR A 270 -1.86 14.92 -5.26
C TYR A 270 -1.87 16.03 -4.21
N ALA A 271 -1.33 17.20 -4.52
CA ALA A 271 -1.35 18.35 -3.61
C ALA A 271 -2.78 18.77 -3.25
N LYS A 272 -3.71 18.82 -4.24
CA LYS A 272 -5.14 19.10 -4.02
C LYS A 272 -5.80 18.06 -3.12
N ASN A 273 -5.60 16.77 -3.38
CA ASN A 273 -6.15 15.69 -2.54
C ASN A 273 -5.61 15.75 -1.11
N MET A 274 -4.31 16.02 -0.93
CA MET A 274 -3.73 16.19 0.41
C MET A 274 -4.28 17.42 1.13
N ALA A 275 -4.56 18.50 0.42
CA ALA A 275 -5.20 19.69 1.00
C ALA A 275 -6.60 19.38 1.52
N VAL A 276 -7.43 18.67 0.74
CA VAL A 276 -8.76 18.18 1.17
C VAL A 276 -8.62 17.37 2.46
N ILE A 277 -7.71 16.41 2.51
CA ILE A 277 -7.48 15.59 3.72
C ILE A 277 -7.10 16.46 4.92
N ARG A 278 -6.20 17.44 4.75
CA ARG A 278 -5.79 18.34 5.85
C ARG A 278 -6.96 19.17 6.40
N GLN A 279 -7.95 19.53 5.56
CA GLN A 279 -9.16 20.21 5.98
C GLN A 279 -10.08 19.33 6.84
N LEU A 280 -10.06 18.02 6.67
CA LEU A 280 -10.89 17.07 7.44
C LEU A 280 -10.34 16.82 8.86
N LEU A 281 -9.12 17.28 9.17
CA LEU A 281 -8.54 17.11 10.50
C LEU A 281 -9.22 18.01 11.53
N SER A 282 -9.68 17.43 12.64
CA SER A 282 -10.22 18.17 13.77
C SER A 282 -9.16 19.04 14.43
N PRO A 283 -9.52 20.14 15.13
CA PRO A 283 -8.57 20.96 15.88
C PRO A 283 -7.73 20.13 16.85
N LYS A 284 -8.35 19.17 17.54
CA LYS A 284 -7.66 18.24 18.44
C LYS A 284 -6.61 17.39 17.72
N THR A 285 -6.94 16.89 16.53
CA THR A 285 -6.03 16.09 15.71
C THR A 285 -4.88 16.94 15.18
N LYS A 286 -5.17 18.15 14.70
CA LYS A 286 -4.13 19.10 14.25
C LYS A 286 -3.12 19.36 15.37
N LYS A 287 -3.60 19.68 16.59
CA LYS A 287 -2.75 19.87 17.77
C LYS A 287 -1.86 18.65 18.07
N LEU A 288 -2.41 17.44 18.05
CA LEU A 288 -1.66 16.20 18.29
C LEU A 288 -0.60 15.91 17.23
N LEU A 289 -0.87 16.28 15.98
CA LEU A 289 0.03 16.08 14.84
C LEU A 289 1.00 17.24 14.61
N GLY A 290 0.94 18.31 15.41
CA GLY A 290 1.78 19.50 15.26
C GLY A 290 1.55 20.23 13.94
N ILE A 291 0.28 20.30 13.49
CA ILE A 291 -0.16 21.02 12.29
C ILE A 291 -0.73 22.36 12.76
N ALA A 292 -0.31 23.45 12.14
CA ALA A 292 -0.90 24.77 12.38
C ALA A 292 -2.41 24.75 12.08
N SER A 293 -3.15 25.51 12.86
CA SER A 293 -4.60 25.64 12.75
C SER A 293 -5.01 26.24 11.41
#